data_45cd89680a441ccd4ce33533dda5e02c
#
_entry.id   45cd89680a441ccd4ce33533dda5e02c
#
_cell.length_a   1.000
_cell.length_b   1.000
_cell.length_c   1.000
_cell.angle_alpha   90.00
_cell.angle_beta   90.00
_cell.angle_gamma   90.00
#
_symmetry.space_group_name_H-M   'P 1'
#
loop_
_entity.id
_entity.type
_entity.pdbx_description
1 polymer ?
#
loop_
_entity_poly.entity_id
_entity_poly.type
_entity_poly.pdbx_seq_one_letter_code
_entity_poly.pdbx_strand_id
1 'polypeptide(L)'
;MDRGEIDMMKWKKLVALASAAVLSAALFTGCGGQQQAASSSSGNGSGAGDKIVVGLDDNFPPMGFKDENNEIVGFDIDLAKEATKRLGREVEFKAIDWSSKEAELKSGRVNVLWNGLDITDKRKENMLFSDPYMDNRQIIFVKKGATGITDEQSLAGKAVGTQSASTAEEYIDGSDFFKTKVKEVKKYSDFVSAFMDLENGRIDAVIGDVIVGRYYMSKHPDSIDAVDVAVGPVSQFGIAFAKDNQKLRDDVQKVLDEMVKDGTVAKISEKWFGKDITLKK
;
A
#
# COMPACT_ATOMS: atom_id res chain seq x y z
N MET A 1 -56.84 1.84 12.79
CA MET A 1 -56.79 3.29 12.55
C MET A 1 -55.38 3.57 12.06
N ASP A 2 -55.20 3.73 10.87
CA ASP A 2 -55.64 4.29 9.63
C ASP A 2 -54.44 5.00 8.98
N ARG A 3 -54.03 4.44 7.88
CA ARG A 3 -53.76 4.98 6.56
C ARG A 3 -52.71 6.06 6.42
N GLY A 4 -51.80 5.76 5.51
CA GLY A 4 -50.95 6.70 4.81
C GLY A 4 -50.07 6.07 3.73
N GLU A 5 -50.69 5.22 2.86
CA GLU A 5 -50.16 4.94 1.51
C GLU A 5 -50.36 6.19 0.64
N ILE A 6 -49.28 6.76 0.10
CA ILE A 6 -49.31 7.68 -1.03
C ILE A 6 -48.11 7.36 -1.94
N ASP A 7 -48.43 6.63 -2.92
CA ASP A 7 -48.65 6.96 -4.35
C ASP A 7 -47.37 7.06 -5.17
N MET A 8 -46.98 5.87 -5.64
CA MET A 8 -46.11 5.65 -6.77
C MET A 8 -46.96 5.60 -8.04
N MET A 9 -47.17 6.68 -8.72
CA MET A 9 -47.55 6.63 -10.15
C MET A 9 -47.56 8.00 -10.82
N LYS A 10 -47.02 7.99 -12.04
CA LYS A 10 -47.14 8.96 -13.14
C LYS A 10 -46.05 9.99 -13.32
N TRP A 11 -45.02 9.57 -14.07
CA TRP A 11 -44.58 10.34 -15.22
C TRP A 11 -44.08 9.41 -16.33
N LYS A 12 -45.03 8.91 -17.10
CA LYS A 12 -44.81 8.42 -18.47
C LYS A 12 -45.49 9.39 -19.42
N LYS A 13 -44.80 9.63 -20.55
CA LYS A 13 -45.24 10.22 -21.80
C LYS A 13 -45.13 11.74 -21.94
N LEU A 14 -44.15 12.13 -22.76
CA LEU A 14 -44.48 12.84 -24.00
C LEU A 14 -43.32 12.66 -25.02
N VAL A 15 -43.73 12.04 -26.11
CA VAL A 15 -43.01 11.78 -27.36
C VAL A 15 -43.36 12.90 -28.32
N ALA A 16 -42.48 13.33 -29.17
CA ALA A 16 -42.65 13.51 -30.62
C ALA A 16 -41.63 14.50 -31.22
N LEU A 17 -40.79 13.96 -32.06
CA LEU A 17 -40.69 14.19 -33.54
C LEU A 17 -40.47 15.65 -34.02
N ALA A 18 -39.28 15.86 -34.61
CA ALA A 18 -39.20 16.54 -35.93
C ALA A 18 -37.84 16.25 -36.61
N SER A 19 -37.91 15.57 -37.69
CA SER A 19 -36.92 15.35 -38.73
C SER A 19 -36.80 16.57 -39.66
N ALA A 20 -35.60 16.94 -40.12
CA ALA A 20 -35.39 17.50 -41.44
C ALA A 20 -33.91 17.45 -41.86
N ALA A 21 -33.68 16.77 -42.93
CA ALA A 21 -32.42 16.65 -43.68
C ALA A 21 -32.17 17.90 -44.52
N VAL A 22 -30.91 18.31 -44.65
CA VAL A 22 -30.43 19.04 -45.84
C VAL A 22 -29.04 18.54 -46.20
N LEU A 23 -28.98 17.84 -47.33
CA LEU A 23 -27.76 17.60 -48.13
C LEU A 23 -27.39 18.90 -48.87
N SER A 24 -26.10 19.22 -48.82
CA SER A 24 -25.51 20.07 -49.87
C SER A 24 -24.08 19.64 -50.14
N ALA A 25 -23.86 19.00 -51.27
CA ALA A 25 -22.57 18.70 -51.86
C ALA A 25 -22.02 19.96 -52.56
N ALA A 26 -20.75 20.24 -52.36
CA ALA A 26 -19.96 21.11 -53.22
C ALA A 26 -18.57 20.51 -53.42
N LEU A 27 -18.35 19.98 -54.59
CA LEU A 27 -17.06 19.61 -55.16
C LEU A 27 -16.29 20.87 -55.53
N PHE A 28 -15.05 21.00 -55.08
CA PHE A 28 -14.05 21.80 -55.78
C PHE A 28 -12.73 21.04 -55.83
N THR A 29 -12.36 20.68 -57.06
CA THR A 29 -11.06 20.20 -57.49
C THR A 29 -10.04 21.34 -57.49
N GLY A 30 -8.83 21.05 -56.96
CA GLY A 30 -7.69 21.95 -57.14
C GLY A 30 -6.40 21.18 -56.83
N CYS A 31 -5.68 20.84 -57.91
CA CYS A 31 -4.35 20.23 -57.93
C CYS A 31 -3.27 21.14 -57.33
N GLY A 32 -2.25 20.51 -56.73
CA GLY A 32 -0.89 21.07 -56.76
C GLY A 32 -0.08 20.94 -55.49
N GLY A 33 0.79 19.92 -55.44
CA GLY A 33 2.20 20.11 -55.07
C GLY A 33 2.64 19.98 -53.62
N GLN A 34 3.49 19.03 -53.50
CA GLN A 34 4.63 18.96 -52.56
C GLN A 34 4.40 18.25 -51.20
N GLN A 35 4.76 16.97 -51.25
CA GLN A 35 5.05 16.11 -50.15
C GLN A 35 6.16 16.72 -49.28
N GLN A 36 5.82 17.14 -48.10
CA GLN A 36 6.80 17.34 -47.03
C GLN A 36 6.48 16.35 -45.92
N ALA A 37 7.31 15.33 -45.84
CA ALA A 37 7.28 14.33 -44.77
C ALA A 37 7.48 15.05 -43.44
N ALA A 38 6.40 15.21 -42.71
CA ALA A 38 6.49 15.56 -41.30
C ALA A 38 6.91 14.30 -40.53
N SER A 39 8.19 14.21 -40.24
CA SER A 39 8.71 13.29 -39.25
C SER A 39 8.01 13.58 -37.92
N SER A 40 7.10 12.71 -37.53
CA SER A 40 6.60 12.65 -36.17
C SER A 40 7.75 12.22 -35.28
N SER A 41 8.51 13.18 -34.76
CA SER A 41 9.36 12.97 -33.62
C SER A 41 8.41 12.67 -32.43
N SER A 42 8.31 11.41 -32.06
CA SER A 42 7.85 11.00 -30.73
C SER A 42 8.82 11.58 -29.71
N GLY A 43 8.67 12.86 -29.43
CA GLY A 43 9.26 13.47 -28.27
C GLY A 43 8.60 12.88 -27.04
N ASN A 44 9.22 11.89 -26.47
CA ASN A 44 8.94 11.44 -25.12
C ASN A 44 9.39 12.54 -24.15
N GLY A 45 8.64 13.64 -24.14
CA GLY A 45 8.79 14.73 -23.21
C GLY A 45 8.23 14.26 -21.87
N SER A 46 9.10 13.73 -20.99
CA SER A 46 8.81 13.66 -19.56
C SER A 46 8.59 15.09 -19.07
N GLY A 47 7.34 15.55 -19.12
CA GLY A 47 6.95 16.86 -18.62
C GLY A 47 7.17 16.92 -17.12
N ALA A 48 7.86 17.97 -16.66
CA ALA A 48 7.76 18.41 -15.29
C ALA A 48 6.26 18.61 -14.98
N GLY A 49 5.65 17.69 -14.20
CA GLY A 49 4.24 17.74 -13.88
C GLY A 49 3.52 16.40 -13.76
N ASP A 50 4.15 15.29 -14.11
CA ASP A 50 3.50 13.99 -13.98
C ASP A 50 3.35 13.60 -12.51
N LYS A 51 2.12 13.34 -12.13
CA LYS A 51 1.74 12.88 -10.78
C LYS A 51 2.37 11.51 -10.47
N ILE A 52 2.83 11.33 -9.24
CA ILE A 52 3.23 10.02 -8.70
C ILE A 52 2.07 9.45 -7.89
N VAL A 53 1.53 8.30 -8.32
CA VAL A 53 0.50 7.58 -7.59
C VAL A 53 1.16 6.54 -6.70
N VAL A 54 1.02 6.73 -5.39
CA VAL A 54 1.55 5.83 -4.34
C VAL A 54 0.45 4.89 -3.89
N GLY A 55 0.63 3.59 -4.11
CA GLY A 55 -0.26 2.53 -3.61
C GLY A 55 0.09 2.15 -2.19
N LEU A 56 -0.91 2.02 -1.32
CA LEU A 56 -0.76 1.66 0.08
C LEU A 56 -1.95 0.88 0.62
N ASP A 57 -1.73 0.10 1.67
CA ASP A 57 -2.77 -0.35 2.61
C ASP A 57 -3.08 0.82 3.54
N ASP A 58 -4.29 1.36 3.49
CA ASP A 58 -4.70 2.53 4.30
C ASP A 58 -5.08 2.16 5.75
N ASN A 59 -4.70 0.96 6.18
CA ASN A 59 -4.85 0.45 7.54
C ASN A 59 -3.56 -0.20 8.10
N PHE A 60 -2.40 0.38 7.76
CA PHE A 60 -1.07 -0.07 8.20
C PHE A 60 -0.31 1.00 9.01
N PRO A 61 -0.83 1.38 10.21
CA PRO A 61 -0.19 2.39 11.04
C PRO A 61 1.13 1.86 11.67
N PRO A 62 2.14 2.73 11.86
CA PRO A 62 2.16 4.15 11.57
C PRO A 62 2.76 4.49 10.19
N MET A 63 2.92 3.50 9.28
CA MET A 63 3.57 3.71 7.99
C MET A 63 2.66 4.47 7.01
N GLY A 64 1.43 3.98 6.80
CA GLY A 64 0.39 4.65 6.03
C GLY A 64 -0.99 4.18 6.49
N PHE A 65 -1.86 5.10 6.86
CA PHE A 65 -3.18 4.77 7.37
C PHE A 65 -4.12 5.98 7.30
N LYS A 66 -5.42 5.74 7.46
CA LYS A 66 -6.41 6.81 7.65
C LYS A 66 -6.49 7.21 9.11
N ASP A 67 -6.40 8.51 9.36
CA ASP A 67 -6.63 9.09 10.68
C ASP A 67 -8.14 9.26 10.99
N GLU A 68 -8.46 9.86 12.14
CA GLU A 68 -9.82 10.11 12.59
C GLU A 68 -10.61 11.05 11.65
N ASN A 69 -9.92 11.85 10.84
CA ASN A 69 -10.49 12.72 9.83
C ASN A 69 -10.63 12.06 8.45
N ASN A 70 -10.31 10.75 8.36
CA ASN A 70 -10.26 9.99 7.11
C ASN A 70 -9.17 10.48 6.13
N GLU A 71 -8.15 11.18 6.65
CA GLU A 71 -7.00 11.64 5.88
C GLU A 71 -5.90 10.57 5.89
N ILE A 72 -5.26 10.35 4.73
CA ILE A 72 -4.11 9.43 4.63
C ILE A 72 -2.87 10.09 5.22
N VAL A 73 -2.37 9.52 6.31
CA VAL A 73 -1.22 9.97 7.09
C VAL A 73 -0.27 8.82 7.38
N GLY A 74 0.94 9.11 7.85
CA GLY A 74 1.90 8.10 8.25
C GLY A 74 3.34 8.50 7.96
N PHE A 75 4.27 7.68 8.46
CA PHE A 75 5.70 7.88 8.26
C PHE A 75 6.05 7.86 6.77
N ASP A 76 5.62 6.82 6.04
CA ASP A 76 5.87 6.68 4.61
C ASP A 76 5.12 7.74 3.78
N ILE A 77 3.97 8.19 4.27
CA ILE A 77 3.20 9.27 3.63
C ILE A 77 3.97 10.59 3.70
N ASP A 78 4.55 10.92 4.87
CA ASP A 78 5.35 12.13 5.03
C ASP A 78 6.65 12.06 4.20
N LEU A 79 7.30 10.89 4.15
CA LEU A 79 8.46 10.68 3.28
C LEU A 79 8.10 10.88 1.80
N ALA A 80 7.00 10.28 1.34
CA ALA A 80 6.56 10.39 -0.04
C ALA A 80 6.17 11.83 -0.42
N LYS A 81 5.47 12.56 0.46
CA LYS A 81 5.13 13.96 0.26
C LYS A 81 6.38 14.83 0.10
N GLU A 82 7.37 14.66 0.96
CA GLU A 82 8.60 15.45 0.87
C GLU A 82 9.44 15.06 -0.35
N ALA A 83 9.56 13.76 -0.65
CA ALA A 83 10.31 13.29 -1.82
C ALA A 83 9.71 13.81 -3.13
N THR A 84 8.39 13.71 -3.30
CA THR A 84 7.70 14.19 -4.50
C THR A 84 7.78 15.71 -4.65
N LYS A 85 7.68 16.44 -3.55
CA LYS A 85 7.89 17.90 -3.52
C LYS A 85 9.29 18.28 -4.02
N ARG A 86 10.35 17.58 -3.58
CA ARG A 86 11.73 17.80 -4.07
C ARG A 86 11.89 17.45 -5.55
N LEU A 87 11.17 16.46 -6.03
CA LEU A 87 11.12 16.12 -7.45
C LEU A 87 10.31 17.12 -8.30
N GLY A 88 9.61 18.07 -7.69
CA GLY A 88 8.71 19.00 -8.38
C GLY A 88 7.49 18.29 -8.99
N ARG A 89 7.03 17.19 -8.38
CA ARG A 89 5.92 16.37 -8.86
C ARG A 89 4.78 16.34 -7.84
N GLU A 90 3.55 16.23 -8.33
CA GLU A 90 2.39 15.98 -7.47
C GLU A 90 2.39 14.54 -6.97
N VAL A 91 1.83 14.30 -5.78
CA VAL A 91 1.59 12.97 -5.23
C VAL A 91 0.10 12.70 -5.06
N GLU A 92 -0.32 11.50 -5.40
CA GLU A 92 -1.62 10.95 -5.08
C GLU A 92 -1.45 9.67 -4.25
N PHE A 93 -2.18 9.55 -3.17
CA PHE A 93 -2.20 8.35 -2.35
C PHE A 93 -3.44 7.53 -2.69
N LYS A 94 -3.25 6.29 -3.09
CA LYS A 94 -4.30 5.38 -3.49
C LYS A 94 -4.34 4.17 -2.57
N ALA A 95 -5.42 4.05 -1.79
CA ALA A 95 -5.70 2.83 -1.04
C ALA A 95 -5.93 1.66 -2.00
N ILE A 96 -5.26 0.56 -1.76
CA ILE A 96 -5.38 -0.69 -2.53
C ILE A 96 -5.58 -1.87 -1.59
N ASP A 97 -6.18 -2.94 -2.09
CA ASP A 97 -6.09 -4.23 -1.44
C ASP A 97 -4.62 -4.70 -1.51
N TRP A 98 -4.01 -4.96 -0.34
CA TRP A 98 -2.60 -5.32 -0.26
C TRP A 98 -2.27 -6.61 -1.02
N SER A 99 -3.21 -7.53 -1.12
CA SER A 99 -3.04 -8.75 -1.89
C SER A 99 -2.92 -8.50 -3.41
N SER A 100 -3.40 -7.35 -3.88
CA SER A 100 -3.34 -6.95 -5.29
C SER A 100 -2.15 -6.04 -5.64
N LYS A 101 -1.29 -5.69 -4.68
CA LYS A 101 -0.23 -4.68 -4.84
C LYS A 101 0.67 -4.85 -6.06
N GLU A 102 1.09 -6.09 -6.35
CA GLU A 102 1.94 -6.36 -7.51
C GLU A 102 1.19 -6.14 -8.84
N ALA A 103 -0.10 -6.52 -8.89
CA ALA A 103 -0.94 -6.29 -10.07
C ALA A 103 -1.24 -4.80 -10.28
N GLU A 104 -1.48 -4.04 -9.20
CA GLU A 104 -1.66 -2.59 -9.25
C GLU A 104 -0.41 -1.88 -9.80
N LEU A 105 0.77 -2.27 -9.31
CA LEU A 105 2.04 -1.73 -9.77
C LEU A 105 2.34 -2.11 -11.23
N LYS A 106 2.20 -3.39 -11.58
CA LYS A 106 2.46 -3.91 -12.92
C LYS A 106 1.54 -3.30 -13.98
N SER A 107 0.29 -3.02 -13.64
CA SER A 107 -0.68 -2.41 -14.56
C SER A 107 -0.52 -0.89 -14.70
N GLY A 108 0.35 -0.25 -13.90
CA GLY A 108 0.53 1.20 -13.88
C GLY A 108 -0.62 1.96 -13.20
N ARG A 109 -1.54 1.27 -12.51
CA ARG A 109 -2.57 1.94 -11.70
C ARG A 109 -2.01 2.63 -10.47
N VAL A 110 -0.85 2.18 -10.00
CA VAL A 110 0.03 2.90 -9.09
C VAL A 110 1.44 2.92 -9.71
N ASN A 111 2.22 3.95 -9.41
CA ASN A 111 3.59 4.09 -9.90
C ASN A 111 4.60 3.54 -8.91
N VAL A 112 4.24 3.53 -7.64
CA VAL A 112 5.08 3.21 -6.49
C VAL A 112 4.26 2.47 -5.44
N LEU A 113 4.86 1.47 -4.77
CA LEU A 113 4.34 0.92 -3.52
C LEU A 113 5.23 1.43 -2.38
N TRP A 114 4.64 2.19 -1.46
CA TRP A 114 5.38 2.81 -0.36
C TRP A 114 4.55 2.73 0.92
N ASN A 115 4.69 1.63 1.65
CA ASN A 115 3.90 1.34 2.85
C ASN A 115 4.52 0.18 3.66
N GLY A 116 5.72 0.37 4.19
CA GLY A 116 6.40 -0.67 4.96
C GLY A 116 6.55 -1.98 4.19
N LEU A 117 6.96 -1.89 2.93
CA LEU A 117 7.08 -3.07 2.07
C LEU A 117 8.45 -3.74 2.25
N ASP A 118 8.46 -4.95 2.77
CA ASP A 118 9.68 -5.75 2.90
C ASP A 118 10.31 -6.08 1.56
N ILE A 119 11.61 -5.88 1.49
CA ILE A 119 12.45 -6.29 0.37
C ILE A 119 12.71 -7.80 0.51
N THR A 120 12.12 -8.62 -0.36
CA THR A 120 12.40 -10.06 -0.44
C THR A 120 12.94 -10.44 -1.82
N ASP A 121 13.70 -11.53 -1.91
CA ASP A 121 14.24 -11.97 -3.20
C ASP A 121 13.12 -12.33 -4.17
N LYS A 122 12.06 -12.94 -3.71
CA LYS A 122 10.86 -13.23 -4.50
C LYS A 122 10.24 -11.96 -5.10
N ARG A 123 10.12 -10.88 -4.32
CA ARG A 123 9.58 -9.61 -4.79
C ARG A 123 10.51 -8.90 -5.77
N LYS A 124 11.84 -9.03 -5.58
CA LYS A 124 12.84 -8.50 -6.52
C LYS A 124 12.76 -9.12 -7.91
N GLU A 125 12.19 -10.31 -8.07
CA GLU A 125 11.96 -10.91 -9.39
C GLU A 125 10.98 -10.07 -10.23
N ASN A 126 9.99 -9.43 -9.59
CA ASN A 126 8.88 -8.74 -10.24
C ASN A 126 8.92 -7.20 -10.10
N MET A 127 9.69 -6.66 -9.16
CA MET A 127 9.73 -5.24 -8.84
C MET A 127 11.18 -4.75 -8.70
N LEU A 128 11.39 -3.45 -8.94
CA LEU A 128 12.60 -2.74 -8.53
C LEU A 128 12.38 -2.20 -7.12
N PHE A 129 13.46 -2.07 -6.36
CA PHE A 129 13.42 -1.48 -5.02
C PHE A 129 14.38 -0.30 -4.88
N SER A 130 14.04 0.62 -4.00
CA SER A 130 15.00 1.54 -3.41
C SER A 130 16.03 0.77 -2.56
N ASP A 131 17.08 1.45 -2.13
CA ASP A 131 17.85 0.98 -0.98
C ASP A 131 16.92 0.88 0.25
N PRO A 132 17.20 -0.01 1.20
CA PRO A 132 16.40 -0.14 2.41
C PRO A 132 16.51 1.12 3.27
N TYR A 133 15.38 1.49 3.91
CA TYR A 133 15.32 2.67 4.77
C TYR A 133 15.03 2.36 6.25
N MET A 134 14.57 1.13 6.56
CA MET A 134 14.23 0.72 7.93
C MET A 134 14.34 -0.79 8.09
N ASP A 135 14.84 -1.25 9.25
CA ASP A 135 14.81 -2.67 9.62
C ASP A 135 13.41 -3.11 10.02
N ASN A 136 13.05 -4.36 9.68
CA ASN A 136 11.81 -4.99 10.07
C ASN A 136 12.02 -6.46 10.46
N ARG A 137 11.08 -7.00 11.22
CA ARG A 137 10.90 -8.42 11.49
C ARG A 137 9.47 -8.74 11.82
N GLN A 138 9.08 -9.96 11.55
CA GLN A 138 7.82 -10.51 12.00
C GLN A 138 7.99 -11.02 13.43
N ILE A 139 7.02 -10.74 14.30
CA ILE A 139 6.98 -11.27 15.67
C ILE A 139 5.58 -11.79 15.98
N ILE A 140 5.44 -12.42 17.15
CA ILE A 140 4.17 -12.93 17.65
C ILE A 140 3.51 -11.88 18.55
N PHE A 141 2.23 -11.64 18.34
CA PHE A 141 1.38 -10.87 19.24
C PHE A 141 0.34 -11.79 19.84
N VAL A 142 0.06 -11.61 21.13
CA VAL A 142 -0.91 -12.39 21.89
C VAL A 142 -1.88 -11.46 22.60
N LYS A 143 -3.04 -11.97 23.02
CA LYS A 143 -3.96 -11.19 23.87
C LYS A 143 -3.25 -10.78 25.16
N LYS A 144 -3.55 -9.59 25.67
CA LYS A 144 -2.98 -9.04 26.92
C LYS A 144 -3.06 -10.04 28.07
N GLY A 145 -1.91 -10.29 28.69
CA GLY A 145 -1.76 -11.22 29.81
C GLY A 145 -1.86 -12.71 29.44
N ALA A 146 -1.93 -13.06 28.16
CA ALA A 146 -1.90 -14.46 27.73
C ALA A 146 -0.54 -15.09 28.05
N THR A 147 -0.56 -16.34 28.51
CA THR A 147 0.62 -17.13 28.85
C THR A 147 0.71 -18.37 27.97
N GLY A 148 1.92 -18.96 27.90
CA GLY A 148 2.13 -20.23 27.19
C GLY A 148 2.48 -20.09 25.71
N ILE A 149 2.47 -18.87 25.13
CA ILE A 149 3.03 -18.58 23.80
C ILE A 149 4.31 -17.76 24.04
N THR A 150 5.46 -18.35 23.76
CA THR A 150 6.78 -17.76 24.01
C THR A 150 7.69 -17.79 22.79
N ASP A 151 7.31 -18.55 21.77
CA ASP A 151 8.06 -18.76 20.53
C ASP A 151 7.14 -19.38 19.45
N GLU A 152 7.69 -19.63 18.25
CA GLU A 152 6.97 -20.25 17.15
C GLU A 152 6.44 -21.64 17.49
N GLN A 153 7.23 -22.46 18.23
CA GLN A 153 6.85 -23.84 18.53
C GLN A 153 5.65 -23.92 19.47
N SER A 154 5.49 -22.93 20.33
CA SER A 154 4.34 -22.83 21.25
C SER A 154 3.01 -22.47 20.57
N LEU A 155 3.04 -22.16 19.27
CA LEU A 155 1.84 -21.98 18.44
C LEU A 155 1.19 -23.31 18.02
N ALA A 156 1.78 -24.47 18.35
CA ALA A 156 1.17 -25.77 18.06
C ALA A 156 -0.24 -25.87 18.65
N GLY A 157 -1.22 -26.26 17.83
CA GLY A 157 -2.64 -26.33 18.19
C GLY A 157 -3.36 -25.00 18.36
N LYS A 158 -2.71 -23.87 18.05
CA LYS A 158 -3.27 -22.53 18.16
C LYS A 158 -3.88 -22.04 16.84
N ALA A 159 -4.86 -21.14 16.93
CA ALA A 159 -5.37 -20.38 15.78
C ALA A 159 -4.51 -19.11 15.61
N VAL A 160 -3.86 -18.97 14.46
CA VAL A 160 -2.92 -17.88 14.16
C VAL A 160 -3.49 -16.98 13.08
N GLY A 161 -3.43 -15.66 13.27
CA GLY A 161 -3.81 -14.65 12.28
C GLY A 161 -2.60 -14.00 11.62
N THR A 162 -2.75 -13.58 10.38
CA THR A 162 -1.78 -12.72 9.67
C THR A 162 -2.47 -11.94 8.56
N GLN A 163 -1.80 -10.92 8.01
CA GLN A 163 -2.31 -10.22 6.84
C GLN A 163 -2.02 -11.00 5.55
N SER A 164 -2.99 -11.03 4.64
CA SER A 164 -2.85 -11.62 3.31
C SER A 164 -1.76 -10.92 2.49
N ALA A 165 -0.96 -11.71 1.77
CA ALA A 165 0.16 -11.27 0.94
C ALA A 165 1.23 -10.44 1.68
N SER A 166 1.28 -10.55 3.02
CA SER A 166 2.37 -10.04 3.85
C SER A 166 3.59 -10.96 3.80
N THR A 167 4.71 -10.49 4.30
CA THR A 167 5.92 -11.32 4.50
C THR A 167 5.69 -12.42 5.55
N ALA A 168 4.86 -12.12 6.57
CA ALA A 168 4.43 -13.12 7.53
C ALA A 168 3.67 -14.27 6.86
N GLU A 169 2.70 -13.97 6.00
CA GLU A 169 1.99 -15.01 5.25
C GLU A 169 2.93 -15.82 4.35
N GLU A 170 3.85 -15.16 3.64
CA GLU A 170 4.83 -15.85 2.79
C GLU A 170 5.67 -16.87 3.58
N TYR A 171 6.09 -16.51 4.79
CA TYR A 171 6.80 -17.41 5.69
C TYR A 171 5.91 -18.55 6.19
N ILE A 172 4.73 -18.25 6.67
CA ILE A 172 3.75 -19.22 7.18
C ILE A 172 3.41 -20.25 6.11
N ASP A 173 3.11 -19.82 4.89
CA ASP A 173 2.74 -20.69 3.77
C ASP A 173 3.94 -21.56 3.30
N GLY A 174 5.18 -21.10 3.53
CA GLY A 174 6.41 -21.88 3.25
C GLY A 174 6.75 -22.91 4.33
N SER A 175 6.23 -22.76 5.56
CA SER A 175 6.64 -23.52 6.73
C SER A 175 5.80 -24.79 6.95
N ASP A 176 6.43 -25.93 7.04
CA ASP A 176 5.76 -27.20 7.38
C ASP A 176 5.18 -27.21 8.80
N PHE A 177 5.77 -26.43 9.72
CA PHE A 177 5.23 -26.27 11.08
C PHE A 177 3.82 -25.67 11.03
N PHE A 178 3.62 -24.56 10.34
CA PHE A 178 2.31 -23.92 10.25
C PHE A 178 1.28 -24.77 9.50
N LYS A 179 1.70 -25.52 8.49
CA LYS A 179 0.81 -26.42 7.74
C LYS A 179 0.33 -27.63 8.55
N THR A 180 1.12 -28.11 9.53
CA THR A 180 0.87 -29.41 10.16
C THR A 180 0.65 -29.34 11.67
N LYS A 181 1.09 -28.28 12.34
CA LYS A 181 1.10 -28.19 13.81
C LYS A 181 0.13 -27.16 14.36
N VAL A 182 -0.13 -26.05 13.67
CA VAL A 182 -1.13 -25.07 14.11
C VAL A 182 -2.54 -25.56 13.81
N LYS A 183 -3.49 -25.11 14.60
CA LYS A 183 -4.91 -25.46 14.43
C LYS A 183 -5.50 -24.86 13.15
N GLU A 184 -5.17 -23.60 12.92
CA GLU A 184 -5.72 -22.79 11.82
C GLU A 184 -4.81 -21.59 11.55
N VAL A 185 -4.66 -21.22 10.28
CA VAL A 185 -4.10 -19.92 9.88
C VAL A 185 -5.21 -19.10 9.24
N LYS A 186 -5.58 -17.99 9.91
CA LYS A 186 -6.61 -17.06 9.42
C LYS A 186 -5.96 -15.85 8.76
N LYS A 187 -6.31 -15.60 7.51
CA LYS A 187 -5.77 -14.52 6.69
C LYS A 187 -6.74 -13.34 6.70
N TYR A 188 -6.21 -12.13 6.96
CA TYR A 188 -6.97 -10.89 7.06
C TYR A 188 -6.56 -9.92 5.93
N SER A 189 -7.42 -8.99 5.60
CA SER A 189 -7.09 -7.92 4.65
C SER A 189 -5.98 -7.00 5.19
N ASP A 190 -5.96 -6.78 6.50
CA ASP A 190 -5.05 -5.89 7.21
C ASP A 190 -4.73 -6.40 8.62
N PHE A 191 -3.63 -5.90 9.22
CA PHE A 191 -3.22 -6.32 10.57
C PHE A 191 -4.12 -5.77 11.67
N VAL A 192 -4.74 -4.60 11.51
CA VAL A 192 -5.63 -4.03 12.54
C VAL A 192 -6.83 -4.96 12.75
N SER A 193 -7.41 -5.47 11.67
CA SER A 193 -8.48 -6.47 11.72
C SER A 193 -8.05 -7.78 12.42
N ALA A 194 -6.80 -8.22 12.19
CA ALA A 194 -6.24 -9.38 12.87
C ALA A 194 -6.07 -9.12 14.39
N PHE A 195 -5.56 -7.93 14.77
CA PHE A 195 -5.42 -7.54 16.18
C PHE A 195 -6.78 -7.42 16.88
N MET A 196 -7.80 -6.91 16.22
CA MET A 196 -9.17 -6.87 16.77
C MET A 196 -9.72 -8.28 17.03
N ASP A 197 -9.46 -9.24 16.17
CA ASP A 197 -9.87 -10.64 16.38
C ASP A 197 -9.04 -11.29 17.51
N LEU A 198 -7.76 -10.96 17.64
CA LEU A 198 -6.90 -11.39 18.75
C LEU A 198 -7.41 -10.84 20.10
N GLU A 199 -7.70 -9.56 20.18
CA GLU A 199 -8.26 -8.90 21.37
C GLU A 199 -9.57 -9.54 21.81
N ASN A 200 -10.43 -9.86 20.85
CA ASN A 200 -11.71 -10.54 21.08
C ASN A 200 -11.58 -12.04 21.35
N GLY A 201 -10.35 -12.61 21.32
CA GLY A 201 -10.10 -14.04 21.57
C GLY A 201 -10.64 -14.99 20.50
N ARG A 202 -10.83 -14.50 19.28
CA ARG A 202 -11.24 -15.33 18.12
C ARG A 202 -10.08 -16.09 17.50
N ILE A 203 -8.85 -15.62 17.76
CA ILE A 203 -7.58 -16.26 17.45
C ILE A 203 -6.67 -16.17 18.66
N ASP A 204 -5.66 -17.04 18.74
CA ASP A 204 -4.74 -17.13 19.87
C ASP A 204 -3.50 -16.23 19.72
N ALA A 205 -3.08 -15.98 18.47
CA ALA A 205 -1.90 -15.17 18.16
C ALA A 205 -2.04 -14.48 16.79
N VAL A 206 -1.30 -13.39 16.60
CA VAL A 206 -1.04 -12.77 15.30
C VAL A 206 0.46 -12.80 15.04
N ILE A 207 0.87 -13.20 13.84
CA ILE A 207 2.22 -13.01 13.33
C ILE A 207 2.20 -11.84 12.37
N GLY A 208 3.02 -10.83 12.63
CA GLY A 208 3.05 -9.61 11.83
C GLY A 208 4.22 -8.70 12.17
N ASP A 209 4.28 -7.60 11.45
CA ASP A 209 5.34 -6.61 11.54
C ASP A 209 5.44 -6.00 12.94
N VAL A 210 6.65 -6.00 13.49
CA VAL A 210 6.93 -5.42 14.82
C VAL A 210 6.48 -3.96 14.90
N ILE A 211 6.61 -3.21 13.82
CA ILE A 211 6.27 -1.78 13.78
C ILE A 211 4.77 -1.56 13.95
N VAL A 212 3.93 -2.26 13.17
CA VAL A 212 2.46 -2.07 13.22
C VAL A 212 1.89 -2.57 14.55
N GLY A 213 2.36 -3.71 15.05
CA GLY A 213 1.87 -4.24 16.31
C GLY A 213 2.25 -3.38 17.51
N ARG A 214 3.49 -2.86 17.56
CA ARG A 214 3.91 -1.94 18.64
C ARG A 214 3.15 -0.61 18.58
N TYR A 215 2.83 -0.11 17.40
CA TYR A 215 1.97 1.07 17.28
C TYR A 215 0.56 0.76 17.78
N TYR A 216 -0.03 -0.39 17.40
CA TYR A 216 -1.33 -0.82 17.92
C TYR A 216 -1.35 -0.88 19.45
N MET A 217 -0.34 -1.52 20.07
CA MET A 217 -0.17 -1.57 21.53
C MET A 217 -0.09 -0.17 22.17
N SER A 218 0.55 0.80 21.52
CA SER A 218 0.65 2.16 22.03
C SER A 218 -0.69 2.90 22.07
N LYS A 219 -1.62 2.53 21.18
CA LYS A 219 -2.98 3.09 21.11
C LYS A 219 -3.98 2.29 21.95
N HIS A 220 -3.69 0.99 22.17
CA HIS A 220 -4.54 0.04 22.88
C HIS A 220 -3.69 -0.71 23.94
N PRO A 221 -3.25 -0.04 25.02
CA PRO A 221 -2.25 -0.57 25.96
C PRO A 221 -2.69 -1.83 26.72
N ASP A 222 -4.00 -2.05 26.81
CA ASP A 222 -4.61 -3.18 27.54
C ASP A 222 -5.13 -4.29 26.62
N SER A 223 -4.82 -4.26 25.32
CA SER A 223 -5.39 -5.17 24.32
C SER A 223 -4.52 -6.38 24.03
N ILE A 224 -3.26 -6.18 23.69
CA ILE A 224 -2.33 -7.22 23.24
C ILE A 224 -0.94 -7.04 23.87
N ASP A 225 -0.17 -8.13 23.90
CA ASP A 225 1.25 -8.15 24.26
C ASP A 225 2.08 -8.67 23.08
N ALA A 226 3.34 -8.23 23.03
CA ALA A 226 4.31 -8.71 22.04
C ALA A 226 5.18 -9.81 22.67
N VAL A 227 5.28 -10.95 22.00
CA VAL A 227 6.33 -11.95 22.23
C VAL A 227 7.47 -11.60 21.27
N ASP A 228 8.50 -10.94 21.79
CA ASP A 228 9.56 -10.29 21.01
C ASP A 228 10.60 -11.29 20.49
N VAL A 229 10.13 -12.35 19.84
CA VAL A 229 10.92 -13.37 19.17
C VAL A 229 10.61 -13.31 17.70
N ALA A 230 11.64 -13.22 16.86
CA ALA A 230 11.46 -13.19 15.42
C ALA A 230 10.88 -14.51 14.90
N VAL A 231 9.88 -14.41 14.02
CA VAL A 231 9.29 -15.52 13.26
C VAL A 231 9.71 -15.36 11.82
N GLY A 232 10.45 -16.33 11.30
CA GLY A 232 11.04 -16.24 9.98
C GLY A 232 12.27 -15.31 9.91
N PRO A 233 12.72 -14.97 8.69
CA PRO A 233 13.89 -14.14 8.49
C PRO A 233 13.59 -12.68 8.87
N VAL A 234 14.61 -11.97 9.34
CA VAL A 234 14.58 -10.51 9.44
C VAL A 234 14.58 -9.90 8.04
N SER A 235 13.97 -8.75 7.91
CA SER A 235 13.78 -8.05 6.64
C SER A 235 14.04 -6.56 6.77
N GLN A 236 13.94 -5.85 5.66
CA GLN A 236 14.10 -4.40 5.61
C GLN A 236 13.02 -3.81 4.69
N PHE A 237 12.48 -2.67 5.08
CA PHE A 237 11.53 -1.94 4.23
C PHE A 237 12.24 -1.18 3.12
N GLY A 238 11.65 -1.22 1.94
CA GLY A 238 12.03 -0.44 0.77
C GLY A 238 10.82 0.03 -0.01
N ILE A 239 11.05 0.91 -0.95
CA ILE A 239 10.05 1.43 -1.87
C ILE A 239 10.10 0.60 -3.13
N ALA A 240 8.94 0.11 -3.61
CA ALA A 240 8.90 -0.69 -4.83
C ALA A 240 8.38 0.10 -6.03
N PHE A 241 8.94 -0.22 -7.19
CA PHE A 241 8.65 0.39 -8.49
C PHE A 241 8.41 -0.70 -9.53
N ALA A 242 7.67 -0.37 -10.59
CA ALA A 242 7.52 -1.27 -11.73
C ALA A 242 8.90 -1.66 -12.29
N LYS A 243 9.02 -2.91 -12.74
CA LYS A 243 10.31 -3.49 -13.18
C LYS A 243 10.99 -2.73 -14.32
N ASP A 244 10.21 -2.04 -15.13
CA ASP A 244 10.63 -1.24 -16.28
C ASP A 244 10.80 0.25 -15.97
N ASN A 245 10.51 0.70 -14.73
CA ASN A 245 10.59 2.11 -14.35
C ASN A 245 11.84 2.45 -13.53
N GLN A 246 13.00 2.07 -14.06
CA GLN A 246 14.30 2.35 -13.45
C GLN A 246 14.52 3.85 -13.18
N LYS A 247 14.05 4.71 -14.13
CA LYS A 247 14.23 6.15 -13.99
C LYS A 247 13.54 6.70 -12.75
N LEU A 248 12.28 6.33 -12.50
CA LEU A 248 11.56 6.80 -11.31
C LEU A 248 12.23 6.28 -10.03
N ARG A 249 12.68 5.02 -10.03
CA ARG A 249 13.40 4.45 -8.89
C ARG A 249 14.67 5.26 -8.58
N ASP A 250 15.46 5.58 -9.59
CA ASP A 250 16.71 6.32 -9.42
C ASP A 250 16.46 7.78 -8.99
N ASP A 251 15.45 8.44 -9.56
CA ASP A 251 15.05 9.79 -9.17
C ASP A 251 14.60 9.83 -7.69
N VAL A 252 13.76 8.89 -7.26
CA VAL A 252 13.31 8.80 -5.86
C VAL A 252 14.45 8.44 -4.94
N GLN A 253 15.33 7.49 -5.32
CA GLN A 253 16.50 7.10 -4.52
C GLN A 253 17.42 8.30 -4.26
N LYS A 254 17.73 9.06 -5.30
CA LYS A 254 18.56 10.26 -5.18
C LYS A 254 17.99 11.25 -4.16
N VAL A 255 16.69 11.50 -4.23
CA VAL A 255 16.04 12.42 -3.29
C VAL A 255 16.02 11.87 -1.87
N LEU A 256 15.81 10.55 -1.70
CA LEU A 256 15.90 9.92 -0.37
C LEU A 256 17.31 10.08 0.23
N ASP A 257 18.36 9.91 -0.58
CA ASP A 257 19.74 10.11 -0.13
C ASP A 257 20.00 11.55 0.32
N GLU A 258 19.42 12.53 -0.39
CA GLU A 258 19.46 13.93 0.02
C GLU A 258 18.71 14.16 1.33
N MET A 259 17.52 13.54 1.50
CA MET A 259 16.71 13.64 2.72
C MET A 259 17.38 12.96 3.93
N VAL A 260 18.11 11.88 3.73
CA VAL A 260 18.94 11.25 4.77
C VAL A 260 20.07 12.20 5.16
N LYS A 261 20.80 12.75 4.18
CA LYS A 261 21.97 13.60 4.39
C LYS A 261 21.63 14.90 5.12
N ASP A 262 20.48 15.51 4.84
CA ASP A 262 20.07 16.78 5.46
C ASP A 262 19.25 16.60 6.76
N GLY A 263 19.06 15.35 7.19
CA GLY A 263 18.35 14.99 8.42
C GLY A 263 16.82 15.03 8.34
N THR A 264 16.26 15.21 7.16
CA THR A 264 14.78 15.22 6.98
C THR A 264 14.16 13.86 7.33
N VAL A 265 14.78 12.76 6.89
CA VAL A 265 14.30 11.40 7.22
C VAL A 265 14.31 11.18 8.73
N ALA A 266 15.39 11.60 9.43
CA ALA A 266 15.49 11.48 10.88
C ALA A 266 14.38 12.27 11.60
N LYS A 267 14.09 13.51 11.17
CA LYS A 267 13.00 14.33 11.74
C LYS A 267 11.62 13.70 11.55
N ILE A 268 11.37 13.13 10.37
CA ILE A 268 10.11 12.41 10.11
C ILE A 268 10.03 11.16 10.99
N SER A 269 11.14 10.42 11.16
CA SER A 269 11.21 9.27 12.06
C SER A 269 10.94 9.68 13.52
N GLU A 270 11.56 10.74 14.00
CA GLU A 270 11.32 11.26 15.35
C GLU A 270 9.85 11.67 15.57
N LYS A 271 9.21 12.27 14.57
CA LYS A 271 7.77 12.62 14.63
C LYS A 271 6.89 11.40 14.88
N TRP A 272 7.15 10.29 14.21
CA TRP A 272 6.28 9.12 14.24
C TRP A 272 6.65 8.08 15.31
N PHE A 273 7.94 7.97 15.63
CA PHE A 273 8.47 6.95 16.53
C PHE A 273 9.11 7.50 17.81
N GLY A 274 9.17 8.82 17.96
CA GLY A 274 9.82 9.48 19.10
C GLY A 274 11.35 9.42 19.08
N LYS A 275 11.93 8.77 18.07
CA LYS A 275 13.38 8.66 17.81
C LYS A 275 13.63 8.31 16.34
N ASP A 276 14.87 8.53 15.91
CA ASP A 276 15.29 8.06 14.59
C ASP A 276 15.59 6.55 14.62
N ILE A 277 14.78 5.77 13.89
CA ILE A 277 14.92 4.31 13.72
C ILE A 277 15.24 3.92 12.27
N THR A 278 15.59 4.89 11.44
CA THR A 278 15.91 4.66 10.03
C THR A 278 17.35 4.19 9.86
N LEU A 279 17.59 3.48 8.76
CA LEU A 279 18.92 3.05 8.40
C LEU A 279 19.75 4.26 7.97
N LYS A 280 20.99 4.29 8.46
CA LYS A 280 21.99 5.31 8.09
C LYS A 280 22.90 4.70 7.04
N LYS A 281 23.12 5.46 5.97
CA LYS A 281 24.12 5.12 4.94
C LYS A 281 25.50 5.60 5.36
#